data_815fb53435a59e245ef0bb4f6356ae86
#
_entry.id   815fb53435a59e245ef0bb4f6356ae86
#
_cell.length_a   1.000
_cell.length_b   1.000
_cell.length_c   1.000
_cell.angle_alpha   90.00
_cell.angle_beta   90.00
_cell.angle_gamma   90.00
#
_symmetry.space_group_name_H-M   'P 1'
#
loop_
_entity.id
_entity.type
_entity.pdbx_description
1 polymer ?
#
loop_
_entity_poly.entity_id
_entity_poly.type
_entity_poly.pdbx_seq_one_letter_code
_entity_poly.pdbx_strand_id
1 'polypeptide(L)'
;MSEMVKVVVDAMGGDNAPEEPVKAAVEAVKEKENIQVILTGVQDVIEAELRKYPDYPKDRIRVVHASQVIETAEPPVMAIQKKKDSSIVVGLNLVKKQEADAFVSSGSTGAVLVGGQVIVGRIKGIRRPPLAPLIPTAKGVSLLIDCGANVDARPDHLVQFAQMGSIYMENVVGIKKPRVAIVNNGAEEEKGNALVKATFPLLKACKDINFIGSIEARDIPSGYADVVVCEAFVGNVILKLYEGVGATLISMIKKGMMTNIRSKMGALMVKPALKETLKSFDASEYGGAPLLGLKGLVVKSHGSAKSVEIRHAIFQCEQFKEEKINEKIEEFIAAEQKAQAEEKSKKK
;
A
#
# COMPACT_ATOMS: atom_id res chain seq x y z
N MET A 1 -14.84 8.56 -22.71
CA MET A 1 -15.19 7.61 -21.62
C MET A 1 -13.87 7.13 -21.05
N SER A 2 -13.67 7.19 -19.73
CA SER A 2 -12.50 6.60 -19.07
C SER A 2 -12.47 5.09 -19.33
N GLU A 3 -11.29 4.52 -19.46
CA GLU A 3 -11.11 3.07 -19.66
C GLU A 3 -11.63 2.32 -18.43
N MET A 4 -12.33 1.20 -18.65
CA MET A 4 -12.83 0.35 -17.56
C MET A 4 -11.66 -0.27 -16.79
N VAL A 5 -11.61 -0.06 -15.47
CA VAL A 5 -10.61 -0.63 -14.58
C VAL A 5 -11.17 -1.84 -13.85
N LYS A 6 -10.51 -2.99 -14.02
CA LYS A 6 -10.93 -4.27 -13.43
C LYS A 6 -10.09 -4.56 -12.20
N VAL A 7 -10.70 -4.52 -11.02
CA VAL A 7 -10.04 -4.77 -9.75
C VAL A 7 -10.52 -6.09 -9.15
N VAL A 8 -9.59 -7.00 -8.91
CA VAL A 8 -9.88 -8.22 -8.14
C VAL A 8 -9.84 -7.89 -6.65
N VAL A 9 -10.86 -8.31 -5.92
CA VAL A 9 -10.92 -8.20 -4.47
C VAL A 9 -11.01 -9.59 -3.86
N ASP A 10 -10.06 -9.92 -2.99
CA ASP A 10 -10.08 -11.12 -2.17
C ASP A 10 -11.24 -11.04 -1.16
N ALA A 11 -12.33 -11.72 -1.46
CA ALA A 11 -13.54 -11.67 -0.63
C ALA A 11 -13.43 -12.51 0.65
N MET A 12 -12.39 -13.33 0.80
CA MET A 12 -12.18 -14.22 1.94
C MET A 12 -11.04 -13.76 2.84
N GLY A 13 -10.37 -12.66 2.50
CA GLY A 13 -9.21 -12.16 3.23
C GLY A 13 -9.56 -11.10 4.27
N GLY A 14 -8.96 -11.23 5.48
CA GLY A 14 -9.13 -10.29 6.59
C GLY A 14 -10.15 -10.73 7.63
N ASP A 15 -10.16 -10.00 8.76
CA ASP A 15 -10.94 -10.35 9.95
C ASP A 15 -12.45 -10.17 9.74
N ASN A 16 -12.82 -9.33 8.75
CA ASN A 16 -14.20 -8.94 8.46
C ASN A 16 -14.73 -9.52 7.14
N ALA A 17 -14.05 -10.53 6.59
CA ALA A 17 -14.49 -11.23 5.38
C ALA A 17 -15.67 -12.18 5.68
N PRO A 18 -16.61 -12.37 4.75
CA PRO A 18 -16.73 -11.74 3.43
C PRO A 18 -17.48 -10.39 3.44
N GLU A 19 -18.06 -10.00 4.57
CA GLU A 19 -18.99 -8.87 4.67
C GLU A 19 -18.40 -7.56 4.15
N GLU A 20 -17.27 -7.13 4.71
CA GLU A 20 -16.68 -5.84 4.36
C GLU A 20 -16.07 -5.79 2.94
N PRO A 21 -15.38 -6.84 2.43
CA PRO A 21 -14.93 -6.87 1.03
C PRO A 21 -16.07 -6.81 0.02
N VAL A 22 -17.17 -7.55 0.25
CA VAL A 22 -18.33 -7.55 -0.65
C VAL A 22 -19.04 -6.20 -0.62
N LYS A 23 -19.23 -5.62 0.58
CA LYS A 23 -19.80 -4.29 0.74
C LYS A 23 -18.95 -3.22 0.03
N ALA A 24 -17.64 -3.26 0.19
CA ALA A 24 -16.72 -2.35 -0.49
C ALA A 24 -16.82 -2.43 -2.02
N ALA A 25 -16.93 -3.64 -2.57
CA ALA A 25 -17.12 -3.86 -3.99
C ALA A 25 -18.42 -3.22 -4.50
N VAL A 26 -19.53 -3.43 -3.78
CA VAL A 26 -20.83 -2.85 -4.11
C VAL A 26 -20.79 -1.31 -4.05
N GLU A 27 -20.21 -0.75 -2.99
CA GLU A 27 -20.05 0.70 -2.83
C GLU A 27 -19.17 1.29 -3.93
N ALA A 28 -18.06 0.63 -4.30
CA ALA A 28 -17.15 1.11 -5.33
C ALA A 28 -17.80 1.21 -6.71
N VAL A 29 -18.54 0.17 -7.14
CA VAL A 29 -19.20 0.19 -8.45
C VAL A 29 -20.44 1.11 -8.50
N LYS A 30 -21.03 1.45 -7.35
CA LYS A 30 -22.08 2.46 -7.28
C LYS A 30 -21.52 3.88 -7.40
N GLU A 31 -20.36 4.12 -6.82
CA GLU A 31 -19.77 5.45 -6.74
C GLU A 31 -19.03 5.84 -8.01
N LYS A 32 -18.40 4.87 -8.71
CA LYS A 32 -17.61 5.10 -9.93
C LYS A 32 -18.08 4.21 -11.08
N GLU A 33 -18.34 4.82 -12.23
CA GLU A 33 -18.89 4.12 -13.41
C GLU A 33 -17.85 3.32 -14.19
N ASN A 34 -16.57 3.68 -14.10
CA ASN A 34 -15.45 3.05 -14.80
C ASN A 34 -14.77 1.92 -14.01
N ILE A 35 -15.35 1.49 -12.87
CA ILE A 35 -14.82 0.38 -12.08
C ILE A 35 -15.67 -0.88 -12.28
N GLN A 36 -14.99 -2.00 -12.54
CA GLN A 36 -15.51 -3.35 -12.46
C GLN A 36 -14.76 -4.12 -11.35
N VAL A 37 -15.49 -4.83 -10.49
CA VAL A 37 -14.91 -5.63 -9.42
C VAL A 37 -15.08 -7.12 -9.70
N ILE A 38 -14.01 -7.89 -9.46
CA ILE A 38 -14.00 -9.35 -9.52
C ILE A 38 -13.77 -9.86 -8.09
N LEU A 39 -14.80 -10.44 -7.48
CA LEU A 39 -14.71 -11.03 -6.15
C LEU A 39 -14.18 -12.46 -6.25
N THR A 40 -13.09 -12.78 -5.55
CA THR A 40 -12.54 -14.14 -5.50
C THR A 40 -12.79 -14.79 -4.14
N GLY A 41 -13.29 -16.02 -4.12
CA GLY A 41 -13.58 -16.79 -2.91
C GLY A 41 -14.68 -17.83 -3.07
N VAL A 42 -15.23 -18.29 -1.97
CA VAL A 42 -16.30 -19.30 -1.98
C VAL A 42 -17.57 -18.70 -2.54
N GLN A 43 -17.96 -19.12 -3.74
CA GLN A 43 -19.04 -18.49 -4.53
C GLN A 43 -20.34 -18.35 -3.76
N ASP A 44 -20.82 -19.45 -3.15
CA ASP A 44 -22.12 -19.43 -2.42
C ASP A 44 -22.13 -18.43 -1.25
N VAL A 45 -20.98 -18.26 -0.59
CA VAL A 45 -20.79 -17.33 0.52
C VAL A 45 -20.83 -15.87 0.00
N ILE A 46 -20.12 -15.60 -1.08
CA ILE A 46 -20.09 -14.26 -1.72
C ILE A 46 -21.47 -13.90 -2.27
N GLU A 47 -22.14 -14.82 -2.94
CA GLU A 47 -23.49 -14.57 -3.49
C GLU A 47 -24.53 -14.38 -2.39
N ALA A 48 -24.39 -15.10 -1.26
CA ALA A 48 -25.25 -14.86 -0.09
C ALA A 48 -25.07 -13.46 0.47
N GLU A 49 -23.85 -12.96 0.51
CA GLU A 49 -23.55 -11.60 0.95
C GLU A 49 -24.06 -10.55 -0.04
N LEU A 50 -23.85 -10.76 -1.36
CA LEU A 50 -24.34 -9.86 -2.41
C LEU A 50 -25.88 -9.71 -2.42
N ARG A 51 -26.61 -10.75 -2.04
CA ARG A 51 -28.10 -10.69 -1.93
C ARG A 51 -28.59 -9.65 -0.92
N LYS A 52 -27.77 -9.22 0.03
CA LYS A 52 -28.11 -8.13 0.97
C LYS A 52 -28.14 -6.75 0.30
N TYR A 53 -27.60 -6.64 -0.90
CA TYR A 53 -27.47 -5.39 -1.65
C TYR A 53 -28.19 -5.51 -3.01
N PRO A 54 -29.53 -5.32 -3.08
CA PRO A 54 -30.29 -5.55 -4.32
C PRO A 54 -29.96 -4.52 -5.43
N ASP A 55 -29.57 -3.29 -5.04
CA ASP A 55 -29.45 -2.13 -5.92
C ASP A 55 -27.99 -1.82 -6.27
N TYR A 56 -27.34 -2.68 -7.05
CA TYR A 56 -26.02 -2.38 -7.64
C TYR A 56 -25.99 -2.80 -9.12
N PRO A 57 -25.11 -2.22 -9.95
CA PRO A 57 -24.96 -2.63 -11.35
C PRO A 57 -24.32 -4.02 -11.44
N LYS A 58 -25.17 -5.04 -11.64
CA LYS A 58 -24.81 -6.46 -11.57
C LYS A 58 -23.80 -6.89 -12.62
N ASP A 59 -23.77 -6.22 -13.76
CA ASP A 59 -22.82 -6.40 -14.85
C ASP A 59 -21.39 -5.95 -14.51
N ARG A 60 -21.23 -5.17 -13.43
CA ARG A 60 -19.95 -4.66 -12.97
C ARG A 60 -19.35 -5.40 -11.77
N ILE A 61 -20.04 -6.41 -11.23
CA ILE A 61 -19.48 -7.32 -10.24
C ILE A 61 -19.54 -8.75 -10.76
N ARG A 62 -18.38 -9.40 -10.85
CA ARG A 62 -18.23 -10.80 -11.22
C ARG A 62 -17.69 -11.60 -10.04
N VAL A 63 -18.23 -12.78 -9.78
CA VAL A 63 -17.69 -13.73 -8.80
C VAL A 63 -16.84 -14.77 -9.52
N VAL A 64 -15.66 -15.06 -9.00
CA VAL A 64 -14.78 -16.15 -9.43
C VAL A 64 -14.58 -17.07 -8.26
N HIS A 65 -15.03 -18.32 -8.39
CA HIS A 65 -14.94 -19.31 -7.34
C HIS A 65 -13.50 -19.64 -6.97
N ALA A 66 -13.24 -19.75 -5.66
CA ALA A 66 -12.02 -20.24 -5.08
C ALA A 66 -12.40 -20.99 -3.78
N SER A 67 -12.07 -22.28 -3.70
CA SER A 67 -12.56 -23.15 -2.62
C SER A 67 -11.70 -23.07 -1.34
N GLN A 68 -10.51 -22.45 -1.39
CA GLN A 68 -9.54 -22.43 -0.29
C GLN A 68 -9.29 -21.02 0.22
N VAL A 69 -8.96 -20.90 1.49
CA VAL A 69 -8.54 -19.66 2.14
C VAL A 69 -7.14 -19.86 2.73
N ILE A 70 -6.27 -18.87 2.56
CA ILE A 70 -4.96 -18.83 3.23
C ILE A 70 -5.10 -18.03 4.52
N GLU A 71 -4.89 -18.72 5.65
CA GLU A 71 -4.95 -18.12 6.98
C GLU A 71 -3.70 -17.28 7.28
N THR A 72 -3.85 -16.29 8.17
CA THR A 72 -2.76 -15.37 8.51
C THR A 72 -1.56 -16.07 9.17
N ALA A 73 -1.81 -17.14 9.91
CA ALA A 73 -0.79 -17.91 10.63
C ALA A 73 -0.05 -18.93 9.74
N GLU A 74 -0.49 -19.17 8.51
CA GLU A 74 0.16 -20.14 7.62
C GLU A 74 1.49 -19.62 7.06
N PRO A 75 2.52 -20.48 6.95
CA PRO A 75 3.77 -20.12 6.28
C PRO A 75 3.52 -19.69 4.83
N PRO A 76 3.81 -18.43 4.46
CA PRO A 76 3.34 -17.82 3.19
C PRO A 76 3.77 -18.58 1.94
N VAL A 77 5.04 -19.00 1.88
CA VAL A 77 5.60 -19.72 0.72
C VAL A 77 4.89 -21.05 0.50
N MET A 78 4.69 -21.80 1.59
CA MET A 78 4.01 -23.11 1.53
C MET A 78 2.52 -22.95 1.19
N ALA A 79 1.87 -21.93 1.75
CA ALA A 79 0.47 -21.66 1.48
C ALA A 79 0.24 -21.34 -0.01
N ILE A 80 1.03 -20.46 -0.60
CA ILE A 80 0.97 -20.12 -2.04
C ILE A 80 1.27 -21.33 -2.93
N GLN A 81 2.18 -22.23 -2.51
CA GLN A 81 2.51 -23.41 -3.27
C GLN A 81 1.43 -24.51 -3.20
N LYS A 82 0.81 -24.71 -2.04
CA LYS A 82 -0.14 -25.80 -1.81
C LYS A 82 -1.58 -25.44 -2.09
N LYS A 83 -2.02 -24.21 -1.74
CA LYS A 83 -3.40 -23.76 -1.88
C LYS A 83 -3.62 -23.03 -3.22
N LYS A 84 -3.51 -23.77 -4.32
CA LYS A 84 -3.63 -23.22 -5.68
C LYS A 84 -5.01 -22.66 -6.00
N ASP A 85 -6.04 -23.14 -5.32
CA ASP A 85 -7.43 -22.69 -5.45
C ASP A 85 -7.84 -21.76 -4.30
N SER A 86 -6.88 -21.04 -3.71
CA SER A 86 -7.18 -20.00 -2.73
C SER A 86 -7.58 -18.68 -3.40
N SER A 87 -8.43 -17.91 -2.72
CA SER A 87 -8.89 -16.58 -3.19
C SER A 87 -7.72 -15.67 -3.59
N ILE A 88 -6.62 -15.69 -2.83
CA ILE A 88 -5.38 -14.95 -3.14
C ILE A 88 -4.74 -15.47 -4.43
N VAL A 89 -4.51 -16.78 -4.55
CA VAL A 89 -3.81 -17.35 -5.72
C VAL A 89 -4.64 -17.22 -6.99
N VAL A 90 -5.94 -17.47 -6.92
CA VAL A 90 -6.88 -17.29 -8.04
C VAL A 90 -6.88 -15.82 -8.47
N GLY A 91 -7.02 -14.89 -7.52
CA GLY A 91 -7.04 -13.45 -7.81
C GLY A 91 -5.76 -12.94 -8.45
N LEU A 92 -4.59 -13.32 -7.92
CA LEU A 92 -3.29 -12.94 -8.49
C LEU A 92 -3.07 -13.54 -9.89
N ASN A 93 -3.62 -14.71 -10.18
CA ASN A 93 -3.55 -15.29 -11.52
C ASN A 93 -4.40 -14.52 -12.54
N LEU A 94 -5.54 -13.94 -12.15
CA LEU A 94 -6.32 -13.06 -13.03
C LEU A 94 -5.50 -11.82 -13.43
N VAL A 95 -4.77 -11.21 -12.48
CA VAL A 95 -3.86 -10.09 -12.78
C VAL A 95 -2.71 -10.54 -13.68
N LYS A 96 -2.07 -11.67 -13.40
CA LYS A 96 -1.00 -12.24 -14.23
C LYS A 96 -1.42 -12.44 -15.68
N LYS A 97 -2.66 -12.92 -15.89
CA LYS A 97 -3.22 -13.18 -17.24
C LYS A 97 -3.76 -11.92 -17.92
N GLN A 98 -3.65 -10.76 -17.26
CA GLN A 98 -4.23 -9.49 -17.75
C GLN A 98 -5.76 -9.54 -17.91
N GLU A 99 -6.44 -10.45 -17.22
CA GLU A 99 -7.90 -10.48 -17.11
C GLU A 99 -8.41 -9.40 -16.14
N ALA A 100 -7.51 -8.91 -15.26
CA ALA A 100 -7.74 -7.79 -14.35
C ALA A 100 -6.47 -6.93 -14.25
N ASP A 101 -6.65 -5.68 -13.85
CA ASP A 101 -5.59 -4.67 -13.75
C ASP A 101 -4.90 -4.68 -12.37
N ALA A 102 -5.67 -5.00 -11.33
CA ALA A 102 -5.19 -4.93 -9.95
C ALA A 102 -5.80 -6.02 -9.06
N PHE A 103 -5.12 -6.29 -7.94
CA PHE A 103 -5.57 -7.19 -6.88
C PHE A 103 -5.51 -6.47 -5.52
N VAL A 104 -6.60 -6.53 -4.77
CA VAL A 104 -6.73 -5.99 -3.40
C VAL A 104 -7.04 -7.12 -2.43
N SER A 105 -6.31 -7.20 -1.31
CA SER A 105 -6.58 -8.19 -0.27
C SER A 105 -6.31 -7.63 1.13
N SER A 106 -7.19 -7.93 2.06
CA SER A 106 -7.00 -7.74 3.50
C SER A 106 -6.44 -9.00 4.19
N GLY A 107 -6.22 -10.10 3.46
CA GLY A 107 -5.73 -11.37 3.98
C GLY A 107 -4.27 -11.36 4.42
N SER A 108 -3.67 -12.57 4.50
CA SER A 108 -2.28 -12.77 4.95
C SER A 108 -1.28 -11.90 4.18
N THR A 109 -0.63 -10.95 4.85
CA THR A 109 0.37 -10.06 4.25
C THR A 109 1.49 -10.86 3.59
N GLY A 110 2.02 -11.87 4.28
CA GLY A 110 3.07 -12.72 3.74
C GLY A 110 2.64 -13.44 2.44
N ALA A 111 1.40 -13.96 2.40
CA ALA A 111 0.89 -14.63 1.21
C ALA A 111 0.70 -13.66 0.03
N VAL A 112 0.19 -12.45 0.28
CA VAL A 112 0.04 -11.40 -0.74
C VAL A 112 1.41 -10.99 -1.30
N LEU A 113 2.41 -10.78 -0.43
CA LEU A 113 3.77 -10.40 -0.84
C LEU A 113 4.44 -11.50 -1.66
N VAL A 114 4.42 -12.74 -1.17
CA VAL A 114 5.01 -13.88 -1.89
C VAL A 114 4.26 -14.13 -3.20
N GLY A 115 2.93 -14.16 -3.16
CA GLY A 115 2.10 -14.36 -4.35
C GLY A 115 2.30 -13.28 -5.40
N GLY A 116 2.35 -12.01 -4.99
CA GLY A 116 2.63 -10.89 -5.87
C GLY A 116 3.97 -11.06 -6.61
N GLN A 117 5.03 -11.42 -5.87
CA GLN A 117 6.36 -11.62 -6.47
C GLN A 117 6.44 -12.86 -7.38
N VAL A 118 5.83 -13.97 -6.98
CA VAL A 118 5.99 -15.27 -7.67
C VAL A 118 4.97 -15.46 -8.79
N ILE A 119 3.73 -14.99 -8.61
CA ILE A 119 2.64 -15.18 -9.58
C ILE A 119 2.58 -14.01 -10.56
N VAL A 120 2.40 -12.77 -10.08
CA VAL A 120 2.30 -11.57 -10.92
C VAL A 120 3.67 -11.27 -11.57
N GLY A 121 4.72 -11.36 -10.78
CA GLY A 121 6.09 -11.14 -11.22
C GLY A 121 6.51 -9.68 -11.19
N ARG A 122 7.83 -9.45 -11.25
CA ARG A 122 8.45 -8.13 -11.15
C ARG A 122 8.62 -7.48 -12.52
N ILE A 123 8.54 -6.18 -12.60
CA ILE A 123 9.00 -5.38 -13.73
C ILE A 123 10.50 -5.68 -13.96
N LYS A 124 10.89 -5.75 -15.23
CA LYS A 124 12.29 -6.05 -15.59
C LYS A 124 13.22 -4.96 -15.05
N GLY A 125 14.23 -5.38 -14.28
CA GLY A 125 15.19 -4.46 -13.64
C GLY A 125 14.86 -4.13 -12.19
N ILE A 126 13.62 -4.31 -11.73
CA ILE A 126 13.28 -4.22 -10.31
C ILE A 126 13.86 -5.42 -9.56
N ARG A 127 14.66 -5.15 -8.56
CA ARG A 127 15.33 -6.19 -7.75
C ARG A 127 14.43 -6.76 -6.69
N ARG A 128 13.75 -5.88 -5.96
CA ARG A 128 12.83 -6.22 -4.87
C ARG A 128 11.63 -5.27 -4.86
N PRO A 129 10.40 -5.77 -5.00
CA PRO A 129 9.18 -4.98 -4.80
C PRO A 129 9.02 -4.60 -3.32
N PRO A 130 8.95 -3.32 -2.96
CA PRO A 130 8.66 -2.87 -1.60
C PRO A 130 7.17 -2.75 -1.35
N LEU A 131 6.76 -2.89 -0.08
CA LEU A 131 5.43 -2.53 0.41
C LEU A 131 5.46 -1.07 0.87
N ALA A 132 4.61 -0.22 0.31
CA ALA A 132 4.72 1.23 0.44
C ALA A 132 3.41 1.90 0.90
N PRO A 133 3.04 1.80 2.20
CA PRO A 133 1.88 2.52 2.73
C PRO A 133 2.10 4.02 2.77
N LEU A 134 1.01 4.77 2.59
CA LEU A 134 0.94 6.17 2.98
C LEU A 134 0.65 6.27 4.48
N ILE A 135 1.36 7.15 5.16
CA ILE A 135 1.16 7.47 6.57
C ILE A 135 0.78 8.93 6.73
N PRO A 136 -0.21 9.27 7.57
CA PRO A 136 -0.63 10.65 7.79
C PRO A 136 0.45 11.44 8.55
N THR A 137 0.58 12.72 8.21
CA THR A 137 1.51 13.66 8.85
C THR A 137 0.85 15.00 9.06
N ALA A 138 1.49 15.89 9.80
CA ALA A 138 0.99 17.26 10.00
C ALA A 138 0.89 18.09 8.70
N LYS A 139 1.50 17.63 7.59
CA LYS A 139 1.50 18.34 6.30
C LYS A 139 0.80 17.54 5.19
N GLY A 140 -0.06 16.59 5.53
CA GLY A 140 -0.71 15.67 4.60
C GLY A 140 -0.23 14.25 4.79
N VAL A 141 0.40 13.63 3.79
CA VAL A 141 0.88 12.24 3.85
C VAL A 141 2.35 12.13 3.49
N SER A 142 3.01 11.10 4.02
CA SER A 142 4.32 10.63 3.58
C SER A 142 4.23 9.15 3.16
N LEU A 143 4.99 8.77 2.17
CA LEU A 143 5.15 7.37 1.78
C LEU A 143 6.26 6.73 2.61
N LEU A 144 5.93 5.69 3.38
CA LEU A 144 6.92 4.90 4.11
C LEU A 144 7.26 3.65 3.29
N ILE A 145 8.52 3.49 2.91
CA ILE A 145 8.96 2.46 1.96
C ILE A 145 10.34 1.90 2.34
N ASP A 146 10.51 0.64 2.67
CA ASP A 146 9.64 -0.53 2.63
C ASP A 146 9.05 -0.85 4.03
N CYS A 147 7.83 -1.42 4.07
CA CYS A 147 7.12 -1.72 5.33
C CYS A 147 6.76 -3.21 5.51
N GLY A 148 7.63 -4.13 5.07
CA GLY A 148 7.36 -5.54 5.37
C GLY A 148 7.69 -6.55 4.28
N ALA A 149 8.15 -6.12 3.10
CA ALA A 149 8.46 -7.02 2.01
C ALA A 149 9.92 -7.52 2.01
N ASN A 150 10.89 -6.68 2.39
CA ASN A 150 12.33 -6.97 2.24
C ASN A 150 13.11 -6.62 3.51
N VAL A 151 13.18 -7.55 4.45
CA VAL A 151 13.91 -7.39 5.72
C VAL A 151 15.43 -7.28 5.47
N ASP A 152 15.97 -8.13 4.59
CA ASP A 152 17.39 -8.13 4.23
C ASP A 152 17.62 -7.30 2.96
N ALA A 153 17.31 -6.00 3.02
CA ALA A 153 17.54 -5.10 1.91
C ALA A 153 19.03 -4.76 1.75
N ARG A 154 19.43 -4.46 0.51
CA ARG A 154 20.77 -3.98 0.17
C ARG A 154 20.71 -2.50 -0.22
N PRO A 155 21.85 -1.78 -0.22
CA PRO A 155 21.87 -0.36 -0.59
C PRO A 155 21.20 -0.05 -1.93
N ASP A 156 21.44 -0.88 -2.93
CA ASP A 156 20.86 -0.76 -4.25
C ASP A 156 19.33 -0.99 -4.31
N HIS A 157 18.78 -1.73 -3.34
CA HIS A 157 17.32 -1.85 -3.19
C HIS A 157 16.71 -0.55 -2.66
N LEU A 158 17.35 0.07 -1.63
CA LEU A 158 16.85 1.31 -1.04
C LEU A 158 16.89 2.47 -2.04
N VAL A 159 17.87 2.50 -2.94
CA VAL A 159 17.89 3.47 -4.05
C VAL A 159 16.69 3.27 -4.95
N GLN A 160 16.37 2.04 -5.37
CA GLN A 160 15.19 1.76 -6.18
C GLN A 160 13.89 2.08 -5.41
N PHE A 161 13.84 1.87 -4.09
CA PHE A 161 12.69 2.26 -3.28
C PHE A 161 12.47 3.78 -3.29
N ALA A 162 13.55 4.55 -3.15
CA ALA A 162 13.51 6.01 -3.24
C ALA A 162 12.98 6.48 -4.60
N GLN A 163 13.45 5.88 -5.68
CA GLN A 163 13.04 6.20 -7.06
C GLN A 163 11.56 5.87 -7.29
N MET A 164 11.13 4.65 -6.97
CA MET A 164 9.72 4.22 -7.10
C MET A 164 8.80 5.04 -6.20
N GLY A 165 9.25 5.34 -4.97
CA GLY A 165 8.50 6.18 -4.04
C GLY A 165 8.33 7.60 -4.56
N SER A 166 9.35 8.19 -5.19
CA SER A 166 9.27 9.51 -5.81
C SER A 166 8.27 9.53 -6.97
N ILE A 167 8.31 8.53 -7.86
CA ILE A 167 7.36 8.39 -8.96
C ILE A 167 5.93 8.28 -8.43
N TYR A 168 5.72 7.47 -7.38
CA TYR A 168 4.42 7.29 -6.76
C TYR A 168 3.90 8.60 -6.15
N MET A 169 4.69 9.29 -5.33
CA MET A 169 4.28 10.54 -4.68
C MET A 169 4.02 11.66 -5.68
N GLU A 170 4.77 11.73 -6.77
CA GLU A 170 4.56 12.74 -7.79
C GLU A 170 3.29 12.51 -8.60
N ASN A 171 3.00 11.28 -8.96
CA ASN A 171 1.91 10.98 -9.89
C ASN A 171 0.59 10.60 -9.20
N VAL A 172 0.62 9.93 -8.04
CA VAL A 172 -0.59 9.52 -7.30
C VAL A 172 -1.00 10.58 -6.28
N VAL A 173 -0.04 11.10 -5.53
CA VAL A 173 -0.33 12.11 -4.48
C VAL A 173 -0.25 13.54 -5.02
N GLY A 174 0.45 13.76 -6.14
CA GLY A 174 0.55 15.06 -6.80
C GLY A 174 1.63 15.99 -6.21
N ILE A 175 2.56 15.47 -5.42
CA ILE A 175 3.65 16.24 -4.82
C ILE A 175 4.82 16.35 -5.81
N LYS A 176 4.96 17.49 -6.45
CA LYS A 176 6.08 17.76 -7.37
C LYS A 176 7.43 17.73 -6.65
N LYS A 177 8.39 16.97 -7.19
CA LYS A 177 9.74 16.81 -6.63
C LYS A 177 9.71 16.42 -5.14
N PRO A 178 9.11 15.29 -4.80
CA PRO A 178 8.93 14.88 -3.41
C PRO A 178 10.27 14.78 -2.68
N ARG A 179 10.30 15.25 -1.44
CA ARG A 179 11.48 15.22 -0.58
C ARG A 179 11.71 13.80 -0.10
N VAL A 180 12.87 13.25 -0.41
CA VAL A 180 13.26 11.87 -0.07
C VAL A 180 14.24 11.90 1.10
N ALA A 181 13.97 11.16 2.15
CA ALA A 181 14.91 10.97 3.27
C ALA A 181 15.07 9.51 3.62
N ILE A 182 16.27 9.14 4.09
CA ILE A 182 16.53 7.80 4.64
C ILE A 182 16.37 7.81 6.16
N VAL A 183 15.69 6.80 6.70
CA VAL A 183 15.54 6.64 8.15
C VAL A 183 16.89 6.37 8.78
N ASN A 184 17.22 7.16 9.82
CA ASN A 184 18.48 7.07 10.53
C ASN A 184 18.26 7.32 12.04
N ASN A 185 19.28 7.05 12.86
CA ASN A 185 19.31 7.31 14.29
C ASN A 185 19.94 8.68 14.65
N GLY A 186 20.10 9.56 13.68
CA GLY A 186 20.59 10.93 13.81
C GLY A 186 20.66 11.60 12.43
N ALA A 187 20.76 12.93 12.42
CA ALA A 187 20.78 13.73 11.21
C ALA A 187 22.13 13.67 10.45
N GLU A 188 23.21 13.31 11.13
CA GLU A 188 24.58 13.35 10.60
C GLU A 188 24.84 12.17 9.64
N GLU A 189 25.63 12.42 8.57
CA GLU A 189 25.92 11.44 7.52
C GLU A 189 26.68 10.20 8.04
N GLU A 190 27.47 10.36 9.10
CA GLU A 190 28.29 9.28 9.67
C GLU A 190 27.50 8.32 10.56
N LYS A 191 26.28 8.72 10.98
CA LYS A 191 25.41 7.89 11.81
C LYS A 191 24.70 6.80 11.01
N GLY A 192 24.12 5.86 11.73
CA GLY A 192 23.36 4.75 11.18
C GLY A 192 24.12 3.41 11.17
N ASN A 193 23.35 2.38 10.82
CA ASN A 193 23.89 1.03 10.65
C ASN A 193 24.66 0.90 9.32
N ALA A 194 25.25 -0.26 9.08
CA ALA A 194 26.03 -0.53 7.87
C ALA A 194 25.24 -0.30 6.58
N LEU A 195 23.94 -0.66 6.57
CA LEU A 195 23.06 -0.47 5.41
C LEU A 195 22.84 1.02 5.11
N VAL A 196 22.51 1.82 6.13
CA VAL A 196 22.28 3.27 5.98
C VAL A 196 23.56 3.96 5.50
N LYS A 197 24.72 3.68 6.12
CA LYS A 197 26.02 4.25 5.72
C LYS A 197 26.40 3.92 4.28
N ALA A 198 26.13 2.71 3.83
CA ALA A 198 26.37 2.30 2.45
C ALA A 198 25.38 2.89 1.45
N THR A 199 24.13 3.14 1.87
CA THR A 199 23.06 3.67 1.00
C THR A 199 23.11 5.18 0.85
N PHE A 200 23.45 5.92 1.90
CA PHE A 200 23.44 7.38 1.93
C PHE A 200 24.21 8.03 0.76
N PRO A 201 25.46 7.67 0.48
CA PRO A 201 26.20 8.25 -0.64
C PRO A 201 25.59 7.91 -2.01
N LEU A 202 24.93 6.76 -2.14
CA LEU A 202 24.22 6.38 -3.38
C LEU A 202 22.98 7.24 -3.61
N LEU A 203 22.19 7.49 -2.55
CA LEU A 203 21.04 8.40 -2.63
C LEU A 203 21.47 9.83 -2.91
N LYS A 204 22.57 10.30 -2.28
CA LYS A 204 23.13 11.64 -2.50
C LYS A 204 23.61 11.84 -3.94
N ALA A 205 24.13 10.79 -4.57
CA ALA A 205 24.58 10.80 -5.97
C ALA A 205 23.43 10.63 -6.98
N CYS A 206 22.27 10.18 -6.54
CA CYS A 206 21.11 9.94 -7.40
C CYS A 206 20.46 11.27 -7.80
N LYS A 207 20.55 11.64 -9.09
CA LYS A 207 20.05 12.92 -9.62
C LYS A 207 18.56 12.94 -9.87
N ASP A 208 17.94 11.77 -9.90
CA ASP A 208 16.54 11.59 -10.28
C ASP A 208 15.57 11.71 -9.09
N ILE A 209 16.11 11.93 -7.89
CA ILE A 209 15.35 12.13 -6.67
C ILE A 209 15.76 13.42 -5.96
N ASN A 210 14.86 13.99 -5.19
CA ASN A 210 15.14 15.14 -4.33
C ASN A 210 15.56 14.66 -2.93
N PHE A 211 16.78 14.10 -2.83
CA PHE A 211 17.30 13.58 -1.58
C PHE A 211 17.68 14.71 -0.62
N ILE A 212 17.07 14.73 0.56
CA ILE A 212 17.26 15.77 1.59
C ILE A 212 18.07 15.29 2.79
N GLY A 213 18.61 14.06 2.77
CA GLY A 213 19.43 13.50 3.85
C GLY A 213 18.72 12.50 4.74
N SER A 214 19.12 12.46 6.01
CA SER A 214 18.56 11.56 7.03
C SER A 214 17.30 12.12 7.66
N ILE A 215 16.42 11.22 8.13
CA ILE A 215 15.27 11.56 8.99
C ILE A 215 15.27 10.65 10.23
N GLU A 216 15.09 11.22 11.40
CA GLU A 216 14.82 10.46 12.61
C GLU A 216 13.32 10.10 12.68
N ALA A 217 12.99 8.94 13.25
CA ALA A 217 11.61 8.46 13.33
C ALA A 217 10.66 9.45 14.04
N ARG A 218 11.17 10.25 14.98
CA ARG A 218 10.38 11.30 15.68
C ARG A 218 9.95 12.46 14.78
N ASP A 219 10.64 12.68 13.65
CA ASP A 219 10.36 13.79 12.76
C ASP A 219 9.40 13.40 11.61
N ILE A 220 9.13 12.10 11.45
CA ILE A 220 8.18 11.59 10.44
C ILE A 220 6.78 12.21 10.62
N PRO A 221 6.19 12.26 11.84
CA PRO A 221 4.85 12.85 12.02
C PRO A 221 4.74 14.33 11.64
N SER A 222 5.86 15.06 11.60
CA SER A 222 5.88 16.46 11.22
C SER A 222 5.77 16.71 9.71
N GLY A 223 5.88 15.65 8.88
CA GLY A 223 5.94 15.78 7.42
C GLY A 223 7.23 16.42 6.95
N TYR A 224 8.37 16.06 7.54
CA TYR A 224 9.69 16.53 7.13
C TYR A 224 10.08 16.03 5.74
N ALA A 225 9.77 14.78 5.42
CA ALA A 225 9.99 14.15 4.13
C ALA A 225 8.68 13.62 3.54
N ASP A 226 8.59 13.58 2.21
CA ASP A 226 7.42 13.05 1.49
C ASP A 226 7.60 11.54 1.17
N VAL A 227 8.86 11.10 1.00
CA VAL A 227 9.23 9.68 0.85
C VAL A 227 10.23 9.34 1.95
N VAL A 228 9.87 8.42 2.81
CA VAL A 228 10.67 7.94 3.95
C VAL A 228 11.18 6.54 3.64
N VAL A 229 12.48 6.43 3.34
CA VAL A 229 13.12 5.19 2.87
C VAL A 229 13.74 4.42 4.01
N CYS A 230 13.44 3.15 4.12
CA CYS A 230 14.05 2.21 5.07
C CYS A 230 13.97 0.77 4.54
N GLU A 231 14.56 -0.18 5.24
CA GLU A 231 14.29 -1.60 5.01
C GLU A 231 13.03 -2.05 5.76
N ALA A 232 12.52 -3.22 5.42
CA ALA A 232 11.19 -3.65 5.83
C ALA A 232 11.02 -3.87 7.35
N PHE A 233 12.07 -4.23 8.09
CA PHE A 233 11.97 -4.41 9.54
C PHE A 233 11.77 -3.04 10.22
N VAL A 234 12.60 -2.07 9.90
CA VAL A 234 12.48 -0.70 10.43
C VAL A 234 11.15 -0.08 10.02
N GLY A 235 10.77 -0.21 8.73
CA GLY A 235 9.52 0.34 8.25
C GLY A 235 8.29 -0.27 8.92
N ASN A 236 8.27 -1.58 9.11
CA ASN A 236 7.16 -2.25 9.81
C ASN A 236 7.09 -1.86 11.30
N VAL A 237 8.24 -1.71 11.97
CA VAL A 237 8.29 -1.22 13.36
C VAL A 237 7.74 0.20 13.46
N ILE A 238 8.16 1.11 12.57
CA ILE A 238 7.66 2.48 12.51
C ILE A 238 6.14 2.47 12.28
N LEU A 239 5.67 1.74 11.26
CA LEU A 239 4.25 1.68 10.91
C LEU A 239 3.39 1.19 12.08
N LYS A 240 3.78 0.07 12.69
CA LYS A 240 3.03 -0.54 13.80
C LYS A 240 3.05 0.31 15.07
N LEU A 241 4.17 0.96 15.36
CA LEU A 241 4.24 1.91 16.47
C LEU A 241 3.35 3.13 16.20
N TYR A 242 3.39 3.66 14.98
CA TYR A 242 2.60 4.82 14.57
C TYR A 242 1.09 4.54 14.69
N GLU A 243 0.63 3.40 14.16
CA GLU A 243 -0.75 2.92 14.27
C GLU A 243 -1.14 2.74 15.75
N GLY A 244 -0.31 2.06 16.53
CA GLY A 244 -0.57 1.76 17.94
C GLY A 244 -0.65 3.00 18.84
N VAL A 245 0.28 3.94 18.68
CA VAL A 245 0.29 5.21 19.42
C VAL A 245 -0.93 6.05 19.07
N GLY A 246 -1.26 6.18 17.76
CA GLY A 246 -2.43 6.90 17.29
C GLY A 246 -3.73 6.36 17.88
N ALA A 247 -3.96 5.04 17.77
CA ALA A 247 -5.15 4.38 18.32
C ALA A 247 -5.26 4.54 19.84
N THR A 248 -4.15 4.38 20.56
CA THR A 248 -4.09 4.51 22.02
C THR A 248 -4.42 5.95 22.44
N LEU A 249 -3.82 6.95 21.82
CA LEU A 249 -4.05 8.36 22.12
C LEU A 249 -5.52 8.74 21.90
N ILE A 250 -6.11 8.35 20.76
CA ILE A 250 -7.52 8.60 20.47
C ILE A 250 -8.43 7.93 21.52
N SER A 251 -8.12 6.70 21.93
CA SER A 251 -8.86 5.97 22.96
C SER A 251 -8.79 6.68 24.31
N MET A 252 -7.59 7.15 24.71
CA MET A 252 -7.40 7.89 25.96
C MET A 252 -8.13 9.22 25.96
N ILE A 253 -8.09 9.98 24.86
CA ILE A 253 -8.84 11.24 24.69
C ILE A 253 -10.34 10.97 24.84
N LYS A 254 -10.86 9.98 24.12
CA LYS A 254 -12.28 9.58 24.22
C LYS A 254 -12.67 9.19 25.63
N LYS A 255 -11.87 8.39 26.32
CA LYS A 255 -12.11 8.00 27.72
C LYS A 255 -12.11 9.22 28.64
N GLY A 256 -11.12 10.12 28.53
CA GLY A 256 -11.05 11.36 29.30
C GLY A 256 -12.28 12.26 29.11
N MET A 257 -12.72 12.42 27.85
CA MET A 257 -13.91 13.21 27.52
C MET A 257 -15.22 12.62 28.08
N MET A 258 -15.27 11.34 28.41
CA MET A 258 -16.46 10.64 28.89
C MET A 258 -16.50 10.48 30.43
N THR A 259 -15.56 11.05 31.18
CA THR A 259 -15.43 10.84 32.65
C THR A 259 -16.56 11.44 33.48
N ASN A 260 -17.05 12.62 33.12
CA ASN A 260 -18.10 13.32 33.85
C ASN A 260 -19.02 14.13 32.94
N ILE A 261 -20.13 14.68 33.49
CA ILE A 261 -21.12 15.41 32.70
C ILE A 261 -20.54 16.65 32.04
N ARG A 262 -19.68 17.41 32.73
CA ARG A 262 -19.05 18.62 32.17
C ARG A 262 -18.14 18.27 30.99
N SER A 263 -17.30 17.24 31.13
CA SER A 263 -16.42 16.74 30.07
C SER A 263 -17.25 16.23 28.88
N LYS A 264 -18.37 15.54 29.10
CA LYS A 264 -19.27 15.09 28.02
C LYS A 264 -19.90 16.26 27.26
N MET A 265 -20.33 17.30 27.98
CA MET A 265 -20.88 18.51 27.33
C MET A 265 -19.78 19.23 26.49
N GLY A 266 -18.58 19.39 27.04
CA GLY A 266 -17.43 19.93 26.31
C GLY A 266 -17.06 19.10 25.09
N ALA A 267 -17.08 17.77 25.23
CA ALA A 267 -16.83 16.84 24.12
C ALA A 267 -17.84 17.01 22.98
N LEU A 268 -19.13 17.23 23.30
CA LEU A 268 -20.16 17.47 22.30
C LEU A 268 -19.88 18.75 21.50
N MET A 269 -19.41 19.81 22.17
CA MET A 269 -19.10 21.10 21.54
C MET A 269 -17.86 21.00 20.64
N VAL A 270 -16.79 20.28 21.04
CA VAL A 270 -15.56 20.15 20.27
C VAL A 270 -15.59 19.03 19.24
N LYS A 271 -16.60 18.15 19.27
CA LYS A 271 -16.71 16.98 18.41
C LYS A 271 -16.54 17.27 16.90
N PRO A 272 -17.13 18.35 16.33
CA PRO A 272 -16.94 18.64 14.91
C PRO A 272 -15.47 18.94 14.56
N ALA A 273 -14.82 19.83 15.33
CA ALA A 273 -13.41 20.18 15.12
C ALA A 273 -12.48 18.99 15.33
N LEU A 274 -12.73 18.18 16.38
CA LEU A 274 -11.95 16.97 16.62
C LEU A 274 -12.11 15.94 15.50
N LYS A 275 -13.32 15.77 14.97
CA LYS A 275 -13.58 14.87 13.84
C LYS A 275 -12.83 15.31 12.59
N GLU A 276 -12.79 16.60 12.29
CA GLU A 276 -12.06 17.15 11.16
C GLU A 276 -10.55 16.96 11.32
N THR A 277 -10.01 17.26 12.51
CA THR A 277 -8.60 17.03 12.83
C THR A 277 -8.22 15.55 12.72
N LEU A 278 -9.04 14.66 13.27
CA LEU A 278 -8.78 13.21 13.20
C LEU A 278 -8.90 12.66 11.78
N LYS A 279 -9.76 13.24 10.95
CA LYS A 279 -9.89 12.87 9.54
C LYS A 279 -8.59 13.11 8.77
N SER A 280 -7.88 14.21 9.05
CA SER A 280 -6.57 14.47 8.42
C SER A 280 -5.47 13.47 8.84
N PHE A 281 -5.66 12.75 9.94
CA PHE A 281 -4.79 11.68 10.43
C PHE A 281 -5.30 10.27 10.09
N ASP A 282 -6.37 10.16 9.30
CA ASP A 282 -6.95 8.88 8.92
C ASP A 282 -6.32 8.37 7.62
N ALA A 283 -5.41 7.41 7.75
CA ALA A 283 -4.78 6.76 6.60
C ALA A 283 -5.76 5.94 5.74
N SER A 284 -6.95 5.62 6.27
CA SER A 284 -7.96 4.84 5.54
C SER A 284 -8.47 5.51 4.27
N GLU A 285 -8.40 6.85 4.19
CA GLU A 285 -8.78 7.62 2.99
C GLU A 285 -7.80 7.44 1.82
N TYR A 286 -6.57 6.96 2.09
CA TYR A 286 -5.53 6.81 1.05
C TYR A 286 -5.44 5.39 0.48
N GLY A 287 -6.35 4.50 0.87
CA GLY A 287 -6.39 3.12 0.40
C GLY A 287 -5.47 2.18 1.18
N GLY A 288 -4.92 1.19 0.47
CA GLY A 288 -4.00 0.21 1.06
C GLY A 288 -2.53 0.52 0.76
N ALA A 289 -1.66 -0.40 1.17
CA ALA A 289 -0.24 -0.37 0.85
C ALA A 289 0.02 -1.07 -0.50
N PRO A 290 0.42 -0.34 -1.56
CA PRO A 290 0.78 -0.96 -2.82
C PRO A 290 2.11 -1.68 -2.74
N LEU A 291 2.23 -2.79 -3.45
CA LEU A 291 3.47 -3.49 -3.71
C LEU A 291 4.06 -2.98 -5.03
N LEU A 292 4.96 -2.01 -4.95
CA LEU A 292 5.49 -1.31 -6.12
C LEU A 292 6.49 -2.15 -6.91
N GLY A 293 6.53 -1.96 -8.23
CA GLY A 293 7.49 -2.65 -9.10
C GLY A 293 7.09 -4.06 -9.53
N LEU A 294 5.83 -4.44 -9.37
CA LEU A 294 5.24 -5.63 -9.99
C LEU A 294 4.67 -5.31 -11.38
N LYS A 295 4.53 -6.33 -12.24
CA LYS A 295 3.93 -6.20 -13.58
C LYS A 295 2.43 -5.87 -13.55
N GLY A 296 1.74 -6.13 -12.44
CA GLY A 296 0.35 -5.77 -12.18
C GLY A 296 0.24 -5.22 -10.76
N LEU A 297 -0.72 -4.34 -10.52
CA LEU A 297 -0.87 -3.72 -9.20
C LEU A 297 -1.41 -4.71 -8.17
N VAL A 298 -0.73 -4.77 -7.03
CA VAL A 298 -1.16 -5.54 -5.85
C VAL A 298 -1.21 -4.59 -4.67
N VAL A 299 -2.36 -4.48 -4.03
CA VAL A 299 -2.59 -3.60 -2.88
C VAL A 299 -2.96 -4.44 -1.66
N LYS A 300 -2.25 -4.23 -0.56
CA LYS A 300 -2.52 -4.84 0.73
C LYS A 300 -3.28 -3.86 1.62
N SER A 301 -4.51 -4.18 1.97
CA SER A 301 -5.28 -3.46 3.00
C SER A 301 -5.02 -4.06 4.38
N HIS A 302 -5.34 -3.33 5.44
CA HIS A 302 -5.20 -3.82 6.82
C HIS A 302 -6.06 -5.08 7.05
N GLY A 303 -5.62 -6.00 7.96
CA GLY A 303 -6.39 -7.22 8.27
C GLY A 303 -7.78 -6.93 8.82
N SER A 304 -7.92 -5.88 9.62
CA SER A 304 -9.20 -5.42 10.20
C SER A 304 -9.92 -4.38 9.34
N ALA A 305 -9.51 -4.16 8.09
CA ALA A 305 -10.09 -3.17 7.19
C ALA A 305 -11.61 -3.35 7.05
N LYS A 306 -12.30 -2.21 7.00
CA LYS A 306 -13.73 -2.13 6.72
C LYS A 306 -13.98 -1.74 5.26
N SER A 307 -15.24 -1.71 4.85
CA SER A 307 -15.61 -1.40 3.46
C SER A 307 -15.04 -0.08 2.96
N VAL A 308 -14.95 0.94 3.81
CA VAL A 308 -14.40 2.25 3.44
C VAL A 308 -12.94 2.15 2.99
N GLU A 309 -12.10 1.47 3.77
CA GLU A 309 -10.67 1.30 3.46
C GLU A 309 -10.46 0.45 2.21
N ILE A 310 -11.21 -0.66 2.09
CA ILE A 310 -11.14 -1.55 0.92
C ILE A 310 -11.62 -0.82 -0.33
N ARG A 311 -12.69 -0.02 -0.23
CA ARG A 311 -13.19 0.82 -1.33
C ARG A 311 -12.15 1.84 -1.78
N HIS A 312 -11.48 2.52 -0.84
CA HIS A 312 -10.39 3.43 -1.18
C HIS A 312 -9.19 2.70 -1.83
N ALA A 313 -8.91 1.45 -1.42
CA ALA A 313 -7.91 0.63 -2.09
C ALA A 313 -8.32 0.29 -3.54
N ILE A 314 -9.61 0.07 -3.81
CA ILE A 314 -10.14 -0.10 -5.16
C ILE A 314 -9.95 1.20 -5.98
N PHE A 315 -10.26 2.37 -5.42
CA PHE A 315 -10.07 3.67 -6.07
C PHE A 315 -8.60 4.01 -6.29
N GLN A 316 -7.73 3.63 -5.37
CA GLN A 316 -6.28 3.72 -5.55
C GLN A 316 -5.81 2.89 -6.76
N CYS A 317 -6.39 1.71 -6.99
CA CYS A 317 -6.08 0.91 -8.18
C CYS A 317 -6.47 1.60 -9.48
N GLU A 318 -7.63 2.27 -9.51
CA GLU A 318 -8.06 3.06 -10.65
C GLU A 318 -7.08 4.20 -10.95
N GLN A 319 -6.77 5.02 -9.95
CA GLN A 319 -5.83 6.13 -10.08
C GLN A 319 -4.44 5.65 -10.52
N PHE A 320 -3.97 4.53 -9.96
CA PHE A 320 -2.68 3.94 -10.31
C PHE A 320 -2.61 3.52 -11.80
N LYS A 321 -3.71 2.97 -12.34
CA LYS A 321 -3.81 2.62 -13.75
C LYS A 321 -3.91 3.85 -14.65
N GLU A 322 -4.77 4.82 -14.30
CA GLU A 322 -4.94 6.07 -15.06
C GLU A 322 -3.63 6.86 -15.19
N GLU A 323 -2.85 6.92 -14.09
CA GLU A 323 -1.54 7.55 -14.04
C GLU A 323 -0.41 6.71 -14.64
N LYS A 324 -0.69 5.50 -15.09
CA LYS A 324 0.29 4.58 -15.72
C LYS A 324 1.56 4.39 -14.89
N ILE A 325 1.40 4.15 -13.57
CA ILE A 325 2.52 4.12 -12.65
C ILE A 325 3.51 2.99 -12.96
N ASN A 326 3.00 1.79 -13.32
CA ASN A 326 3.87 0.67 -13.67
C ASN A 326 4.69 0.97 -14.91
N GLU A 327 4.10 1.56 -15.94
CA GLU A 327 4.76 1.98 -17.17
C GLU A 327 5.84 3.05 -16.88
N LYS A 328 5.51 4.06 -16.07
CA LYS A 328 6.48 5.09 -15.65
C LYS A 328 7.67 4.49 -14.88
N ILE A 329 7.41 3.53 -13.99
CA ILE A 329 8.48 2.80 -13.28
C ILE A 329 9.31 1.99 -14.27
N GLU A 330 8.69 1.27 -15.21
CA GLU A 330 9.38 0.45 -16.20
C GLU A 330 10.26 1.30 -17.12
N GLU A 331 9.74 2.39 -17.66
CA GLU A 331 10.46 3.35 -18.49
C GLU A 331 11.65 3.96 -17.75
N PHE A 332 11.45 4.37 -16.50
CA PHE A 332 12.50 4.93 -15.65
C PHE A 332 13.65 3.94 -15.43
N ILE A 333 13.33 2.71 -15.02
CA ILE A 333 14.34 1.67 -14.76
C ILE A 333 15.05 1.26 -16.06
N ALA A 334 14.35 1.20 -17.18
CA ALA A 334 14.97 0.89 -18.48
C ALA A 334 15.97 2.00 -18.92
N ALA A 335 15.61 3.25 -18.71
CA ALA A 335 16.48 4.40 -18.99
C ALA A 335 17.74 4.38 -18.11
N GLU A 336 17.61 4.09 -16.81
CA GLU A 336 18.73 3.97 -15.88
C GLU A 336 19.69 2.84 -16.29
N GLN A 337 19.15 1.67 -16.63
CA GLN A 337 19.96 0.54 -17.09
C GLN A 337 20.74 0.87 -18.37
N LYS A 338 20.13 1.58 -19.31
CA LYS A 338 20.80 2.03 -20.55
C LYS A 338 21.94 3.00 -20.25
N ALA A 339 21.70 3.99 -19.41
CA ALA A 339 22.72 4.95 -19.01
C ALA A 339 23.93 4.27 -18.32
N GLN A 340 23.67 3.32 -17.40
CA GLN A 340 24.73 2.54 -16.75
C GLN A 340 25.53 1.66 -17.73
N ALA A 341 24.87 1.10 -18.76
CA ALA A 341 25.54 0.30 -19.78
C ALA A 341 26.47 1.17 -20.67
N GLU A 342 26.01 2.36 -21.06
CA GLU A 342 26.81 3.34 -21.83
C GLU A 342 28.03 3.83 -21.05
N GLU A 343 27.86 4.09 -19.75
CA GLU A 343 28.98 4.51 -18.88
C GLU A 343 30.08 3.41 -18.75
N LYS A 344 29.64 2.16 -18.60
CA LYS A 344 30.57 1.01 -18.56
C LYS A 344 31.31 0.79 -19.88
N SER A 345 30.66 1.07 -21.01
CA SER A 345 31.27 0.94 -22.32
C SER A 345 32.32 2.04 -22.61
N LYS A 346 32.12 3.24 -22.04
CA LYS A 346 33.08 4.36 -22.15
C LYS A 346 34.33 4.22 -21.25
N LYS A 347 34.25 3.37 -20.20
CA LYS A 347 35.35 3.12 -19.26
C LYS A 347 36.22 1.90 -19.66
N LYS A 348 35.83 1.17 -20.71
CA LYS A 348 36.61 0.11 -21.35
C LYS A 348 37.33 0.64 -22.61
#